data_6942a6883b9e2eb3e2b66ddcba9b6f03
#
_entry.id   6942a6883b9e2eb3e2b66ddcba9b6f03
#
_cell.length_a   1.000
_cell.length_b   1.000
_cell.length_c   1.000
_cell.angle_alpha   90.00
_cell.angle_beta   90.00
_cell.angle_gamma   90.00
#
_symmetry.space_group_name_H-M   'P 1'
#
loop_
_entity.id
_entity.type
_entity.pdbx_description
1 polymer ?
#
loop_
_entity_poly.entity_id
_entity_poly.type
_entity_poly.pdbx_seq_one_letter_code
_entity_poly.pdbx_strand_id
1 'polypeptide(L)' 'MTINSEDKYFIAFSSIEEISASFIKTIIDIKGSVQKAWEAEEKDFFDSGLRKNSVEAFLRKRDRTS' A
#
# COMPACT_ATOMS: atom_id res chain seq x y z
N MET A 1 -0.23 -25.44 -3.36
CA MET A 1 -0.62 -24.46 -2.34
C MET A 1 -1.19 -23.22 -3.02
N THR A 2 -2.41 -22.90 -2.69
CA THR A 2 -3.06 -21.75 -3.33
C THR A 2 -2.69 -20.46 -2.61
N ILE A 3 -2.10 -19.51 -3.33
CA ILE A 3 -1.78 -18.22 -2.76
C ILE A 3 -3.07 -17.41 -2.66
N ASN A 4 -3.39 -16.97 -1.45
CA ASN A 4 -4.55 -16.13 -1.23
C ASN A 4 -4.33 -14.78 -1.95
N SER A 5 -5.39 -14.18 -2.48
CA SER A 5 -5.29 -12.90 -3.16
C SER A 5 -4.71 -11.81 -2.25
N GLU A 6 -4.96 -11.91 -0.94
CA GLU A 6 -4.40 -10.96 0.01
C GLU A 6 -2.87 -11.08 0.11
N ASP A 7 -2.33 -12.30 0.01
CA ASP A 7 -0.89 -12.50 0.04
C ASP A 7 -0.20 -11.82 -1.12
N LYS A 8 -0.84 -11.81 -2.28
CA LYS A 8 -0.34 -11.13 -3.46
C LYS A 8 -0.12 -9.65 -3.19
N TYR A 9 -1.05 -9.01 -2.51
CA TYR A 9 -0.94 -7.58 -2.19
C TYR A 9 0.12 -7.31 -1.13
N PHE A 10 0.25 -8.19 -0.14
CA PHE A 10 1.33 -8.06 0.85
C PHE A 10 2.70 -8.15 0.21
N ILE A 11 2.87 -9.09 -0.71
CA ILE A 11 4.13 -9.24 -1.43
C ILE A 11 4.43 -7.98 -2.25
N ALA A 12 3.40 -7.43 -2.90
CA ALA A 12 3.54 -6.21 -3.68
C ALA A 12 3.97 -5.03 -2.81
N PHE A 13 3.34 -4.87 -1.64
CA PHE A 13 3.74 -3.82 -0.69
C PHE A 13 5.19 -4.01 -0.24
N SER A 14 5.56 -5.24 0.08
CA SER A 14 6.90 -5.54 0.57
C SER A 14 7.98 -5.28 -0.45
N SER A 15 7.64 -5.29 -1.74
CA SER A 15 8.61 -5.02 -2.80
C SER A 15 8.96 -3.53 -2.91
N ILE A 16 8.20 -2.66 -2.27
CA ILE A 16 8.44 -1.23 -2.30
C ILE A 16 9.32 -0.82 -1.13
N GLU A 17 10.59 -0.59 -1.40
CA GLU A 17 11.59 -0.29 -0.36
C GLU A 17 11.38 1.09 0.28
N GLU A 18 10.77 2.01 -0.44
CA GLU A 18 10.59 3.39 0.02
C GLU A 18 9.51 3.54 1.10
N ILE A 19 8.71 2.50 1.33
CA ILE A 19 7.67 2.55 2.36
C ILE A 19 8.03 1.60 3.49
N SER A 20 7.64 1.98 4.71
CA SER A 20 7.93 1.18 5.90
C SER A 20 6.78 0.23 6.21
N ALA A 21 7.04 -0.72 7.10
CA ALA A 21 5.99 -1.60 7.59
C ALA A 21 4.88 -0.81 8.28
N SER A 22 5.24 0.28 8.95
CA SER A 22 4.25 1.16 9.59
C SER A 22 3.32 1.80 8.57
N PHE A 23 3.85 2.20 7.42
CA PHE A 23 3.05 2.76 6.33
C PHE A 23 2.00 1.74 5.89
N ILE A 24 2.46 0.52 5.61
CA ILE A 24 1.58 -0.55 5.14
C ILE A 24 0.48 -0.84 6.15
N LYS A 25 0.85 -0.98 7.41
CA LYS A 25 -0.11 -1.28 8.47
C LYS A 25 -1.13 -0.16 8.63
N THR A 26 -0.67 1.09 8.60
CA THR A 26 -1.55 2.25 8.74
C THR A 26 -2.60 2.29 7.65
N ILE A 27 -2.18 2.12 6.39
CA ILE A 27 -3.14 2.20 5.29
C ILE A 27 -4.09 1.00 5.27
N ILE A 28 -3.62 -0.18 5.68
CA ILE A 28 -4.49 -1.35 5.81
C ILE A 28 -5.55 -1.10 6.88
N ASP A 29 -5.17 -0.52 8.01
CA ASP A 29 -6.12 -0.21 9.09
C ASP A 29 -7.18 0.80 8.62
N ILE A 30 -6.77 1.80 7.86
CA ILE A 30 -7.67 2.83 7.36
C ILE A 30 -8.66 2.25 6.34
N LYS A 31 -8.18 1.44 5.43
CA LYS A 31 -9.00 0.90 4.35
C LYS A 31 -9.75 -0.39 4.75
N GLY A 32 -9.30 -1.05 5.78
CA GLY A 32 -9.96 -2.25 6.29
C GLY A 32 -9.45 -3.57 5.74
N SER A 33 -8.70 -3.56 4.66
CA SER A 33 -8.10 -4.77 4.10
C SER A 33 -6.88 -4.42 3.26
N VAL A 34 -6.00 -5.41 3.06
CA VAL A 34 -4.79 -5.19 2.28
C VAL A 34 -5.11 -4.91 0.81
N GLN A 35 -6.15 -5.54 0.28
CA GLN A 35 -6.58 -5.29 -1.10
C GLN A 35 -7.05 -3.85 -1.28
N LYS A 36 -7.91 -3.39 -0.38
CA LYS A 36 -8.41 -2.02 -0.43
C LYS A 36 -7.28 -1.02 -0.22
N ALA A 37 -6.33 -1.36 0.64
CA ALA A 37 -5.16 -0.50 0.87
C ALA A 37 -4.33 -0.36 -0.40
N TRP A 38 -4.13 -1.45 -1.12
CA TRP A 38 -3.38 -1.43 -2.38
C TRP A 38 -4.08 -0.57 -3.44
N GLU A 39 -5.40 -0.60 -3.46
CA GLU A 39 -6.22 0.12 -4.42
C GLU A 39 -6.55 1.55 -3.99
N ALA A 40 -6.06 1.99 -2.84
CA ALA A 40 -6.34 3.31 -2.30
C ALA A 40 -5.89 4.43 -3.25
N GLU A 41 -6.65 5.51 -3.29
CA GLU A 41 -6.34 6.66 -4.10
C GLU A 41 -5.47 7.65 -3.33
N GLU A 42 -4.82 8.57 -4.06
CA GLU A 42 -3.94 9.55 -3.45
C GLU A 42 -4.63 10.33 -2.34
N LYS A 43 -5.87 10.70 -2.53
CA LYS A 43 -6.64 11.46 -1.54
C LYS A 43 -6.80 10.70 -0.21
N ASP A 44 -6.87 9.38 -0.27
CA ASP A 44 -7.01 8.56 0.93
C ASP A 44 -5.77 8.67 1.82
N PHE A 45 -4.61 8.84 1.21
CA PHE A 45 -3.35 8.95 1.96
C PHE A 45 -3.22 10.31 2.65
N PHE A 46 -3.76 11.37 2.08
CA PHE A 46 -3.69 12.69 2.71
C PHE A 46 -4.43 12.72 4.03
N ASP A 47 -5.54 12.02 4.13
CA ASP A 47 -6.32 11.96 5.37
C ASP A 47 -5.66 11.08 6.42
N SER A 48 -4.73 10.22 6.00
CA SER A 48 -4.09 9.26 6.90
C SER A 48 -2.92 9.85 7.68
N GLY A 49 -2.44 11.04 7.31
CA GLY A 49 -1.28 11.64 7.94
C GLY A 49 0.05 11.03 7.52
N LEU A 50 0.06 10.22 6.49
CA LEU A 50 1.27 9.60 5.99
C LEU A 50 2.14 10.60 5.24
N ARG A 51 3.45 10.33 5.21
CA ARG A 51 4.40 11.23 4.56
C ARG A 51 4.18 11.27 3.06
N LYS A 52 4.17 12.47 2.50
CA LYS A 52 3.96 12.66 1.07
C LYS A 52 4.98 11.90 0.23
N ASN A 53 6.25 11.89 0.64
CA ASN A 53 7.29 11.18 -0.10
C ASN A 53 7.02 9.69 -0.20
N SER A 54 6.56 9.09 0.90
CA SER A 54 6.23 7.67 0.91
C SER A 54 5.02 7.39 0.04
N VAL A 55 4.02 8.25 0.08
CA VAL A 55 2.82 8.11 -0.74
C VAL A 55 3.18 8.18 -2.23
N GLU A 56 3.99 9.14 -2.61
CA GLU A 56 4.42 9.30 -4.00
C GLU A 56 5.21 8.08 -4.48
N ALA A 57 6.11 7.58 -3.64
CA ALA A 57 6.89 6.39 -3.97
C ALA A 57 5.99 5.18 -4.17
N PHE A 58 5.01 5.00 -3.27
CA PHE A 58 4.06 3.91 -3.37
C PHE A 58 3.26 3.98 -4.67
N LEU A 59 2.70 5.14 -4.98
CA LEU A 59 1.88 5.30 -6.18
C LEU A 59 2.68 5.05 -7.45
N ARG A 60 3.92 5.51 -7.48
CA ARG A 60 4.82 5.31 -8.63
C ARG A 60 5.11 3.82 -8.84
N LYS A 61 5.47 3.13 -7.77
CA LYS A 61 5.79 1.70 -7.85
C LYS A 61 4.57 0.86 -8.17
N ARG A 62 3.43 1.24 -7.62
CA ARG A 62 2.17 0.55 -7.90
C ARG A 62 1.84 0.58 -9.39
N ASP A 63 2.01 1.74 -10.01
CA ASP A 63 1.74 1.89 -11.44
C ASP A 63 2.63 1.00 -12.28
N ARG A 64 3.87 0.79 -11.84
CA ARG A 64 4.80 -0.09 -12.56
C ARG A 64 4.47 -1.56 -12.37
N THR A 65 3.89 -1.91 -11.23
CA THR A 65 3.59 -3.29 -10.88
C THR A 65 2.30 -3.78 -11.51
N SER A 66 1.37 -2.90 -11.73
CA SER A 66 0.08 -3.29 -12.35
C SER A 66 0.18 -3.39 -13.89
#